data_24307ce5e55f4fef44499ee080153879
#
_entry.id   24307ce5e55f4fef44499ee080153879
#
_cell.length_a   1.000
_cell.length_b   1.000
_cell.length_c   1.000
_cell.angle_alpha   90.00
_cell.angle_beta   90.00
_cell.angle_gamma   90.00
#
_symmetry.space_group_name_H-M   'P 1'
#
loop_
_entity.id
_entity.type
_entity.pdbx_description
1 polymer ?
#
loop_
_entity_poly.entity_id
_entity_poly.type
_entity_poly.pdbx_seq_one_letter_code
_entity_poly.pdbx_strand_id
1 'polypeptide(L)' 'MAVYRCSICGYEYDESMEGAPFETLEQCPWCKREPEVFFKTAE' A
#
# COMPACT_ATOMS: atom_id res chain seq x y z
N MET A 1 3.33 11.54 -5.92
CA MET A 1 2.85 10.16 -5.96
C MET A 1 2.34 9.77 -4.57
N ALA A 2 1.34 8.94 -4.53
CA ALA A 2 0.71 8.58 -3.24
C ALA A 2 1.52 7.52 -2.51
N VAL A 3 1.50 7.61 -1.19
CA VAL A 3 2.12 6.61 -0.32
C VAL A 3 1.02 6.06 0.58
N TYR A 4 0.94 4.76 0.65
CA TYR A 4 -0.05 4.05 1.46
C TYR A 4 0.66 3.20 2.50
N ARG A 5 0.03 3.02 3.63
CA ARG A 5 0.61 2.22 4.71
C ARG A 5 -0.42 1.21 5.22
N CYS A 6 0.04 -0.02 5.38
CA CYS A 6 -0.80 -1.06 5.94
C CYS A 6 -0.98 -0.82 7.43
N SER A 7 -2.23 -0.83 7.89
CA SER A 7 -2.53 -0.60 9.30
C SER A 7 -2.31 -1.85 10.16
N ILE A 8 -2.03 -2.97 9.53
CA ILE A 8 -1.87 -4.25 10.21
C ILE A 8 -0.39 -4.54 10.49
N CYS A 9 0.44 -4.54 9.45
CA CYS A 9 1.85 -4.88 9.58
C CYS A 9 2.80 -3.69 9.42
N GLY A 10 2.28 -2.54 8.99
CA GLY A 10 3.09 -1.34 8.82
C GLY A 10 3.85 -1.26 7.51
N TYR A 11 3.52 -2.12 6.57
CA TYR A 11 4.14 -2.07 5.25
C TYR A 11 3.77 -0.75 4.55
N GLU A 12 4.75 -0.14 3.90
CA GLU A 12 4.52 1.09 3.15
C GLU A 12 4.58 0.81 1.66
N TYR A 13 3.54 1.21 0.95
CA TYR A 13 3.48 1.11 -0.51
C TYR A 13 3.63 2.51 -1.09
N ASP A 14 4.73 2.74 -1.79
CA ASP A 14 5.02 4.01 -2.43
C ASP A 14 4.88 3.82 -3.93
N GLU A 15 3.88 4.48 -4.53
CA GLU A 15 3.60 4.33 -5.96
C GLU A 15 4.79 4.70 -6.83
N SER A 16 5.58 5.69 -6.41
CA SER A 16 6.73 6.10 -7.21
C SER A 16 7.86 5.08 -7.13
N MET A 17 7.99 4.38 -6.03
CA MET A 17 9.02 3.35 -5.87
C MET A 17 8.60 2.04 -6.55
N GLU A 18 7.31 1.72 -6.47
CA GLU A 18 6.80 0.47 -7.04
C GLU A 18 6.61 0.57 -8.55
N GLY A 19 6.41 1.78 -9.04
CA GLY A 19 6.21 1.98 -10.47
C GLY A 19 4.82 1.60 -10.94
N ALA A 20 3.86 1.45 -10.02
CA ALA A 20 2.49 1.08 -10.36
C ALA A 20 1.54 1.72 -9.36
N PRO A 21 0.30 2.05 -9.79
CA PRO A 21 -0.66 2.65 -8.88
C PRO A 21 -1.13 1.66 -7.82
N PHE A 22 -1.53 2.20 -6.68
CA PHE A 22 -1.99 1.35 -5.58
C PHE A 22 -3.20 0.50 -5.98
N GLU A 23 -3.99 0.98 -6.92
CA GLU A 23 -5.17 0.26 -7.40
C GLU A 23 -4.85 -1.13 -7.95
N THR A 24 -3.62 -1.35 -8.39
CA THR A 24 -3.20 -2.64 -8.92
C THR A 24 -2.77 -3.61 -7.84
N LEU A 25 -2.69 -3.13 -6.60
CA LEU A 25 -2.27 -3.98 -5.49
C LEU A 25 -3.44 -4.87 -5.07
N GLU A 26 -3.23 -6.17 -5.08
CA GLU A 26 -4.28 -7.13 -4.75
C GLU A 26 -4.33 -7.43 -3.26
N GLN A 27 -3.18 -7.35 -2.60
CA GLN A 27 -3.09 -7.61 -1.17
C GLN A 27 -1.77 -7.09 -0.63
N CYS A 28 -1.70 -6.95 0.69
CA CYS A 28 -0.45 -6.57 1.32
C CYS A 28 0.58 -7.67 1.10
N PRO A 29 1.77 -7.36 0.57
CA PRO A 29 2.78 -8.37 0.33
C PRO A 29 3.41 -8.94 1.61
N TRP A 30 3.18 -8.28 2.74
CA TRP A 30 3.74 -8.72 4.01
C TRP A 30 2.79 -9.56 4.84
N CYS A 31 1.60 -9.04 5.12
CA CYS A 31 0.63 -9.75 5.96
C CYS A 31 -0.48 -10.40 5.15
N LYS A 32 -0.52 -10.13 3.86
CA LYS A 32 -1.48 -10.71 2.91
C LYS A 32 -2.93 -10.38 3.23
N ARG A 33 -3.13 -9.26 3.89
CA ARG A 33 -4.47 -8.74 4.11
C ARG A 33 -4.97 -8.01 2.87
N GLU A 34 -6.25 -7.82 2.80
CA GLU A 34 -6.85 -7.07 1.70
C GLU A 34 -6.32 -5.62 1.69
N PRO A 35 -6.27 -4.97 0.52
CA PRO A 35 -5.73 -3.60 0.45
C PRO A 35 -6.58 -2.57 1.19
N GLU A 36 -7.78 -2.93 1.60
CA GLU A 36 -8.64 -2.02 2.35
C GLU A 36 -8.07 -1.62 3.69
N VAL A 37 -7.11 -2.40 4.22
CA VAL A 37 -6.47 -2.06 5.49
C VAL A 37 -5.42 -0.96 5.33
N PHE A 38 -5.09 -0.61 4.09
CA PHE A 38 -4.15 0.48 3.84
C PHE A 38 -4.82 1.83 3.98
N PHE A 39 -4.03 2.83 4.36
CA PHE A 39 -4.49 4.20 4.38
C PHE A 39 -3.42 5.09 3.75
N LYS A 40 -3.87 6.14 3.08
CA LYS A 40 -2.97 7.06 2.38
C LYS A 40 -2.28 7.95 3.41
N THR A 41 -0.95 7.94 3.40
CA THR A 41 -0.16 8.76 4.32
C THR A 41 0.43 9.99 3.63
N ALA A 42 0.56 9.96 2.31
CA ALA A 42 1.09 11.09 1.56
C ALA A 42 0.62 10.99 0.12
N GLU A 43 0.70 12.13 -0.59
CA GLU A 43 0.31 12.18 -2.00
C GLU A 43 1.47 12.35 -2.93
#